data_9b9e50550afbfa71105ae9d2970d6002
#
_entry.id   9b9e50550afbfa71105ae9d2970d6002
#
_cell.length_a   1.000
_cell.length_b   1.000
_cell.length_c   1.000
_cell.angle_alpha   90.00
_cell.angle_beta   90.00
_cell.angle_gamma   90.00
#
_symmetry.space_group_name_H-M   'P 1'
#
loop_
_entity.id
_entity.type
_entity.pdbx_description
1 polymer ?
#
loop_
_entity_poly.entity_id
_entity_poly.type
_entity_poly.pdbx_seq_one_letter_code
_entity_poly.pdbx_strand_id
1 'polypeptide(L)'
;MNKKMNLKKIKKINLNIFNNKSFLIFLISLFLIGLIIGIIFFKFLDSNDISKIKDNVNNSLTLPTNYNYLNNLFSNLKDNISLNLFIFILGISVIGILLILFLYFSEAFSLGFCLASLVNTYKIKGIIASFCYLFPGKILYLINLFLLTFFSVKFSFKLIQYIFLKKDTNLQEEFKKYFKKILICIAISIVIAFISVFIDPFLIKLWTSIK
;
A
#
# COMPACT_ATOMS: atom_id res chain seq x y z
N MET A 1 -17.45 11.41 57.39
CA MET A 1 -16.09 10.95 57.04
C MET A 1 -16.00 10.80 55.50
N ASN A 2 -15.56 11.85 54.83
CA ASN A 2 -15.58 11.97 53.38
C ASN A 2 -14.31 11.33 52.76
N LYS A 3 -14.45 10.15 52.19
CA LYS A 3 -13.40 9.52 51.40
C LYS A 3 -13.46 10.08 49.98
N LYS A 4 -12.89 11.27 49.73
CA LYS A 4 -12.62 11.77 48.38
C LYS A 4 -11.61 10.79 47.74
N MET A 5 -12.13 9.89 46.94
CA MET A 5 -11.36 8.99 46.14
C MET A 5 -10.53 9.81 45.15
N ASN A 6 -9.22 9.73 45.31
CA ASN A 6 -8.21 10.44 44.54
C ASN A 6 -8.13 9.87 43.11
N LEU A 7 -9.06 10.29 42.24
CA LEU A 7 -9.07 9.95 40.81
C LEU A 7 -7.99 10.68 39.97
N LYS A 8 -6.97 11.23 40.65
CA LYS A 8 -5.89 12.02 40.05
C LYS A 8 -4.63 11.21 39.77
N LYS A 9 -4.72 9.97 39.31
CA LYS A 9 -3.57 9.28 38.73
C LYS A 9 -3.96 8.27 37.64
N ILE A 10 -4.93 8.57 36.80
CA ILE A 10 -4.87 8.01 35.45
C ILE A 10 -3.73 8.79 34.80
N LYS A 11 -2.54 8.16 34.82
CA LYS A 11 -1.38 8.57 34.05
C LYS A 11 -1.90 9.10 32.71
N LYS A 12 -1.72 10.39 32.44
CA LYS A 12 -1.90 10.94 31.10
C LYS A 12 -1.04 10.05 30.21
N ILE A 13 -1.65 9.04 29.61
CA ILE A 13 -1.02 8.27 28.55
C ILE A 13 -0.77 9.35 27.49
N ASN A 14 0.47 9.79 27.45
CA ASN A 14 0.93 10.78 26.51
C ASN A 14 0.90 10.06 25.16
N LEU A 15 -0.30 10.02 24.54
CA LEU A 15 -0.52 9.51 23.19
C LEU A 15 0.15 10.42 22.12
N ASN A 16 1.20 11.11 22.51
CA ASN A 16 2.25 11.58 21.64
C ASN A 16 3.10 10.41 21.08
N ILE A 17 2.60 9.17 21.24
CA ILE A 17 3.19 7.93 20.74
C ILE A 17 3.36 7.98 19.20
N PHE A 18 2.58 8.79 18.51
CA PHE A 18 2.75 9.07 17.09
C PHE A 18 3.36 10.46 16.84
N ASN A 19 4.55 10.70 17.39
CA ASN A 19 5.46 11.62 16.75
C ASN A 19 5.55 11.19 15.27
N ASN A 20 5.36 12.10 14.34
CA ASN A 20 5.31 11.78 12.91
C ASN A 20 6.47 10.85 12.48
N LYS A 21 7.64 11.02 13.07
CA LYS A 21 8.83 10.18 12.79
C LYS A 21 8.65 8.72 13.25
N SER A 22 8.20 8.48 14.47
CA SER A 22 8.00 7.11 14.99
C SER A 22 6.95 6.33 14.19
N PHE A 23 5.88 7.00 13.78
CA PHE A 23 4.84 6.37 12.97
C PHE A 23 5.33 6.07 11.54
N LEU A 24 6.13 6.96 10.94
CA LEU A 24 6.77 6.69 9.64
C LEU A 24 7.68 5.46 9.72
N ILE A 25 8.53 5.38 10.76
CA ILE A 25 9.41 4.22 10.98
C ILE A 25 8.58 2.94 11.13
N PHE A 26 7.47 2.99 11.87
CA PHE A 26 6.57 1.85 12.02
C PHE A 26 6.00 1.38 10.68
N LEU A 27 5.52 2.29 9.83
CA LEU A 27 4.98 1.93 8.51
C LEU A 27 6.07 1.34 7.60
N ILE A 28 7.29 1.92 7.61
CA ILE A 28 8.41 1.39 6.85
C ILE A 28 8.79 -0.01 7.34
N SER A 29 8.85 -0.23 8.66
CA SER A 29 9.15 -1.56 9.21
C SER A 29 8.07 -2.58 8.86
N LEU A 30 6.79 -2.20 8.93
CA LEU A 30 5.66 -3.05 8.55
C LEU A 30 5.74 -3.46 7.07
N PHE A 31 6.12 -2.53 6.20
CA PHE A 31 6.33 -2.79 4.77
C PHE A 31 7.47 -3.79 4.55
N LEU A 32 8.62 -3.58 5.18
CA LEU A 32 9.77 -4.47 5.04
C LEU A 32 9.46 -5.87 5.57
N ILE A 33 8.75 -5.98 6.70
CA ILE A 33 8.31 -7.28 7.25
C ILE A 33 7.38 -7.98 6.26
N GLY A 34 6.39 -7.28 5.70
CA GLY A 34 5.48 -7.84 4.69
C GLY A 34 6.22 -8.36 3.47
N LEU A 35 7.16 -7.56 2.95
CA LEU A 35 8.00 -7.93 1.80
C LEU A 35 8.83 -9.18 2.08
N ILE A 36 9.52 -9.25 3.23
CA ILE A 36 10.33 -10.40 3.62
C ILE A 36 9.46 -11.65 3.77
N ILE A 37 8.31 -11.54 4.43
CA ILE A 37 7.38 -12.66 4.61
C ILE A 37 6.87 -13.15 3.26
N GLY A 38 6.57 -12.26 2.30
CA GLY A 38 6.19 -12.61 0.94
C GLY A 38 7.26 -13.43 0.21
N ILE A 39 8.52 -13.01 0.32
CA ILE A 39 9.67 -13.75 -0.25
C ILE A 39 9.83 -15.12 0.40
N ILE A 40 9.72 -15.20 1.72
CA ILE A 40 9.85 -16.46 2.47
C ILE A 40 8.69 -17.40 2.13
N PHE A 41 7.47 -16.89 2.06
CA PHE A 41 6.28 -17.68 1.74
C PHE A 41 6.39 -18.38 0.38
N PHE A 42 6.98 -17.71 -0.62
CA PHE A 42 7.22 -18.32 -1.92
C PHE A 42 8.06 -19.59 -1.84
N LYS A 43 9.00 -19.70 -0.89
CA LYS A 43 9.85 -20.88 -0.73
C LYS A 43 9.14 -22.12 -0.16
N PHE A 44 7.97 -21.92 0.46
CA PHE A 44 7.16 -23.00 1.02
C PHE A 44 6.12 -23.56 0.05
N LEU A 45 6.10 -23.06 -1.20
CA LEU A 45 5.16 -23.53 -2.22
C LEU A 45 5.60 -24.88 -2.81
N ASP A 46 4.62 -25.71 -3.11
CA ASP A 46 4.83 -26.98 -3.81
C ASP A 46 5.23 -26.76 -5.27
N SER A 47 5.91 -27.77 -5.84
CA SER A 47 6.38 -27.73 -7.23
C SER A 47 5.28 -27.49 -8.26
N ASN A 48 4.06 -28.01 -8.00
CA ASN A 48 2.90 -27.83 -8.88
C ASN A 48 2.41 -26.37 -8.89
N ASP A 49 2.42 -25.69 -7.72
CA ASP A 49 2.02 -24.29 -7.64
C ASP A 49 3.10 -23.36 -8.23
N ILE A 50 4.38 -23.70 -8.04
CA ILE A 50 5.49 -22.99 -8.68
C ILE A 50 5.37 -23.04 -10.21
N SER A 51 4.97 -24.17 -10.80
CA SER A 51 4.79 -24.27 -12.27
C SER A 51 3.68 -23.35 -12.78
N LYS A 52 2.53 -23.31 -12.11
CA LYS A 52 1.42 -22.38 -12.43
C LYS A 52 1.83 -20.91 -12.31
N ILE A 53 2.60 -20.60 -11.27
CA ILE A 53 3.11 -19.24 -11.06
C ILE A 53 4.08 -18.84 -12.18
N LYS A 54 4.95 -19.76 -12.63
CA LYS A 54 5.83 -19.52 -13.76
C LYS A 54 5.06 -19.17 -15.04
N ASP A 55 3.98 -19.90 -15.33
CA ASP A 55 3.13 -19.63 -16.49
C ASP A 55 2.46 -18.26 -16.38
N ASN A 56 1.94 -17.90 -15.19
CA ASN A 56 1.37 -16.58 -14.94
C ASN A 56 2.40 -15.45 -15.07
N VAL A 57 3.61 -15.66 -14.56
CA VAL A 57 4.72 -14.70 -14.67
C VAL A 57 5.14 -14.53 -16.14
N ASN A 58 5.25 -15.62 -16.89
CA ASN A 58 5.55 -15.56 -18.32
C ASN A 58 4.46 -14.76 -19.07
N ASN A 59 3.19 -15.04 -18.80
CA ASN A 59 2.07 -14.33 -19.42
C ASN A 59 2.05 -12.85 -19.07
N SER A 60 2.39 -12.48 -17.82
CA SER A 60 2.43 -11.08 -17.37
C SER A 60 3.56 -10.27 -17.99
N LEU A 61 4.66 -10.93 -18.39
CA LEU A 61 5.82 -10.31 -19.03
C LEU A 61 5.82 -10.46 -20.56
N THR A 62 4.70 -10.91 -21.14
CA THR A 62 4.46 -10.89 -22.59
C THR A 62 3.39 -9.88 -22.92
N LEU A 63 3.66 -9.00 -23.88
CA LEU A 63 2.63 -8.09 -24.36
C LEU A 63 1.62 -8.86 -25.20
N PRO A 64 0.31 -8.72 -24.95
CA PRO A 64 -0.70 -9.26 -25.84
C PRO A 64 -0.57 -8.61 -27.22
N THR A 65 -0.81 -9.39 -28.27
CA THR A 65 -0.74 -8.95 -29.67
C THR A 65 -1.63 -7.74 -29.94
N ASN A 66 -2.75 -7.62 -29.20
CA ASN A 66 -3.69 -6.50 -29.26
C ASN A 66 -3.71 -5.74 -27.93
N TYR A 67 -2.61 -5.02 -27.60
CA TYR A 67 -2.57 -4.19 -26.40
C TYR A 67 -3.48 -2.97 -26.57
N ASN A 68 -4.62 -2.97 -25.85
CA ASN A 68 -5.58 -1.87 -25.88
C ASN A 68 -5.28 -0.87 -24.74
N TYR A 69 -4.65 0.25 -25.09
CA TYR A 69 -4.26 1.30 -24.11
C TYR A 69 -5.45 1.84 -23.31
N LEU A 70 -6.60 2.05 -23.94
CA LEU A 70 -7.78 2.61 -23.28
C LEU A 70 -8.34 1.63 -22.22
N ASN A 71 -8.50 0.36 -22.57
CA ASN A 71 -9.02 -0.64 -21.64
C ASN A 71 -8.09 -0.82 -20.44
N ASN A 72 -6.77 -0.85 -20.66
CA ASN A 72 -5.78 -0.96 -19.60
C ASN A 72 -5.76 0.30 -18.72
N LEU A 73 -5.95 1.49 -19.30
CA LEU A 73 -6.05 2.74 -18.55
C LEU A 73 -7.28 2.74 -17.65
N PHE A 74 -8.45 2.35 -18.18
CA PHE A 74 -9.68 2.26 -17.37
C PHE A 74 -9.56 1.22 -16.25
N SER A 75 -8.94 0.07 -16.51
CA SER A 75 -8.71 -0.95 -15.48
C SER A 75 -7.80 -0.42 -14.39
N ASN A 76 -6.63 0.14 -14.73
CA ASN A 76 -5.69 0.70 -13.77
C ASN A 76 -6.30 1.86 -12.96
N LEU A 77 -7.07 2.73 -13.60
CA LEU A 77 -7.79 3.81 -12.91
C LEU A 77 -8.80 3.25 -11.93
N LYS A 78 -9.62 2.28 -12.36
CA LYS A 78 -10.63 1.65 -11.51
C LYS A 78 -9.99 1.02 -10.28
N ASP A 79 -8.93 0.24 -10.45
CA ASP A 79 -8.28 -0.48 -9.36
C ASP A 79 -7.63 0.49 -8.37
N ASN A 80 -6.88 1.48 -8.86
CA ASN A 80 -6.22 2.47 -8.02
C ASN A 80 -7.22 3.38 -7.28
N ILE A 81 -8.25 3.86 -7.95
CA ILE A 81 -9.25 4.74 -7.34
C ILE A 81 -10.10 3.96 -6.35
N SER A 82 -10.50 2.73 -6.68
CA SER A 82 -11.28 1.87 -5.79
C SER A 82 -10.56 1.60 -4.47
N LEU A 83 -9.26 1.28 -4.53
CA LEU A 83 -8.44 1.07 -3.33
C LEU A 83 -8.28 2.36 -2.52
N ASN A 84 -8.07 3.50 -3.18
CA ASN A 84 -7.98 4.80 -2.49
C ASN A 84 -9.28 5.16 -1.77
N LEU A 85 -10.43 4.96 -2.42
CA LEU A 85 -11.75 5.19 -1.81
C LEU A 85 -12.00 4.24 -0.65
N PHE A 86 -11.62 2.97 -0.80
CA PHE A 86 -11.78 1.99 0.26
C PHE A 86 -10.96 2.37 1.51
N ILE A 87 -9.69 2.74 1.34
CA ILE A 87 -8.85 3.22 2.45
C ILE A 87 -9.38 4.54 3.03
N PHE A 88 -9.95 5.42 2.20
CA PHE A 88 -10.59 6.65 2.69
C PHE A 88 -11.76 6.34 3.62
N ILE A 89 -12.66 5.44 3.23
CA ILE A 89 -13.82 5.03 4.04
C ILE A 89 -13.35 4.39 5.35
N LEU A 90 -12.38 3.47 5.27
CA LEU A 90 -11.79 2.84 6.46
C LEU A 90 -11.15 3.87 7.39
N GLY A 91 -10.54 4.92 6.84
CA GLY A 91 -9.92 6.00 7.62
C GLY A 91 -10.91 6.80 8.47
N ILE A 92 -12.19 6.84 8.11
CA ILE A 92 -13.25 7.48 8.88
C ILE A 92 -13.73 6.58 10.05
N SER A 93 -13.33 5.31 10.04
CA SER A 93 -13.68 4.34 11.08
C SER A 93 -12.53 4.11 12.07
N VAL A 94 -12.85 3.99 13.34
CA VAL A 94 -11.88 3.61 14.38
C VAL A 94 -11.35 2.19 14.18
N ILE A 95 -12.22 1.27 13.78
CA ILE A 95 -11.87 -0.15 13.49
C ILE A 95 -11.05 -0.24 12.19
N GLY A 96 -11.24 0.73 11.30
CA GLY A 96 -10.57 0.78 9.99
C GLY A 96 -9.03 0.81 10.06
N ILE A 97 -8.45 1.25 11.19
CA ILE A 97 -6.99 1.28 11.37
C ILE A 97 -6.36 -0.09 11.12
N LEU A 98 -6.93 -1.14 11.73
CA LEU A 98 -6.40 -2.51 11.58
C LEU A 98 -6.51 -2.99 10.13
N LEU A 99 -7.64 -2.70 9.49
CA LEU A 99 -7.86 -3.09 8.09
C LEU A 99 -6.93 -2.33 7.14
N ILE A 100 -6.70 -1.03 7.36
CA ILE A 100 -5.77 -0.23 6.55
C ILE A 100 -4.34 -0.78 6.68
N LEU A 101 -3.90 -1.08 7.90
CA LEU A 101 -2.57 -1.64 8.13
C LEU A 101 -2.44 -3.05 7.52
N PHE A 102 -3.50 -3.85 7.58
CA PHE A 102 -3.55 -5.16 6.94
C PHE A 102 -3.46 -5.05 5.41
N LEU A 103 -4.22 -4.15 4.79
CA LEU A 103 -4.14 -3.91 3.34
C LEU A 103 -2.74 -3.45 2.92
N TYR A 104 -2.15 -2.53 3.69
CA TYR A 104 -0.80 -2.04 3.42
C TYR A 104 0.25 -3.16 3.53
N PHE A 105 0.13 -4.02 4.55
CA PHE A 105 0.97 -5.21 4.72
C PHE A 105 0.77 -6.20 3.57
N SER A 106 -0.48 -6.46 3.15
CA SER A 106 -0.83 -7.37 2.07
C SER A 106 -0.23 -6.94 0.73
N GLU A 107 -0.20 -5.64 0.43
CA GLU A 107 0.46 -5.10 -0.77
C GLU A 107 1.98 -5.30 -0.71
N ALA A 108 2.61 -5.10 0.44
CA ALA A 108 4.02 -5.37 0.62
C ALA A 108 4.36 -6.86 0.49
N PHE A 109 3.52 -7.73 1.06
CA PHE A 109 3.62 -9.18 0.93
C PHE A 109 3.51 -9.63 -0.53
N SER A 110 2.49 -9.14 -1.24
CA SER A 110 2.26 -9.44 -2.66
C SER A 110 3.46 -9.03 -3.52
N LEU A 111 4.06 -7.88 -3.22
CA LEU A 111 5.27 -7.42 -3.89
C LEU A 111 6.45 -8.35 -3.64
N GLY A 112 6.70 -8.73 -2.38
CA GLY A 112 7.78 -9.66 -2.03
C GLY A 112 7.61 -11.02 -2.70
N PHE A 113 6.39 -11.54 -2.72
CA PHE A 113 6.03 -12.79 -3.41
C PHE A 113 6.28 -12.69 -4.92
N CYS A 114 5.85 -11.59 -5.55
CA CYS A 114 6.07 -11.35 -6.99
C CYS A 114 7.56 -11.28 -7.33
N LEU A 115 8.37 -10.57 -6.54
CA LEU A 115 9.82 -10.52 -6.74
C LEU A 115 10.47 -11.89 -6.64
N ALA A 116 10.10 -12.69 -5.63
CA ALA A 116 10.60 -14.05 -5.47
C ALA A 116 10.22 -14.95 -6.66
N SER A 117 9.00 -14.82 -7.17
CA SER A 117 8.53 -15.57 -8.32
C SER A 117 9.32 -15.25 -9.60
N LEU A 118 9.61 -13.96 -9.84
CA LEU A 118 10.39 -13.49 -10.98
C LEU A 118 11.84 -14.02 -10.93
N VAL A 119 12.46 -13.91 -9.75
CA VAL A 119 13.84 -14.42 -9.57
C VAL A 119 13.90 -15.93 -9.69
N ASN A 120 12.91 -16.66 -9.17
CA ASN A 120 12.86 -18.12 -9.33
C ASN A 120 12.65 -18.55 -10.78
N THR A 121 11.82 -17.82 -11.54
CA THR A 121 11.51 -18.13 -12.94
C THR A 121 12.68 -17.87 -13.88
N TYR A 122 13.35 -16.73 -13.73
CA TYR A 122 14.39 -16.26 -14.66
C TYR A 122 15.81 -16.25 -14.07
N LYS A 123 15.99 -16.74 -12.84
CA LYS A 123 17.28 -16.75 -12.12
C LYS A 123 17.94 -15.35 -12.09
N ILE A 124 19.19 -15.23 -12.54
CA ILE A 124 19.92 -13.95 -12.54
C ILE A 124 19.21 -12.89 -13.41
N LYS A 125 18.67 -13.28 -14.57
CA LYS A 125 17.86 -12.39 -15.42
C LYS A 125 16.58 -11.93 -14.72
N GLY A 126 16.08 -12.70 -13.73
CA GLY A 126 14.93 -12.34 -12.91
C GLY A 126 15.10 -11.05 -12.12
N ILE A 127 16.33 -10.64 -11.80
CA ILE A 127 16.62 -9.35 -11.16
C ILE A 127 16.27 -8.21 -12.12
N ILE A 128 16.65 -8.34 -13.39
CA ILE A 128 16.32 -7.35 -14.43
C ILE A 128 14.81 -7.32 -14.68
N ALA A 129 14.18 -8.50 -14.76
CA ALA A 129 12.73 -8.63 -14.89
C ALA A 129 12.00 -7.94 -13.73
N SER A 130 12.49 -8.10 -12.50
CA SER A 130 11.96 -7.46 -11.31
C SER A 130 12.07 -5.94 -11.39
N PHE A 131 13.17 -5.42 -11.88
CA PHE A 131 13.34 -3.99 -12.10
C PHE A 131 12.36 -3.46 -13.15
N CYS A 132 12.22 -4.12 -14.29
CA CYS A 132 11.26 -3.74 -15.33
C CYS A 132 9.81 -3.81 -14.83
N TYR A 133 9.48 -4.77 -13.97
CA TYR A 133 8.15 -4.88 -13.38
C TYR A 133 7.86 -3.78 -12.35
N LEU A 134 8.86 -3.41 -11.53
CA LEU A 134 8.68 -2.42 -10.47
C LEU A 134 8.67 -0.98 -10.96
N PHE A 135 9.46 -0.67 -11.95
CA PHE A 135 9.75 0.70 -12.37
C PHE A 135 8.98 1.07 -13.66
N PRO A 136 8.36 2.28 -13.71
CA PRO A 136 8.16 3.24 -12.61
C PRO A 136 6.81 3.05 -11.92
N GLY A 137 5.84 2.38 -12.57
CA GLY A 137 4.43 2.34 -12.16
C GLY A 137 4.23 1.81 -10.75
N LYS A 138 4.78 0.62 -10.45
CA LYS A 138 4.57 -0.03 -9.14
C LYS A 138 5.24 0.73 -8.00
N ILE A 139 6.43 1.32 -8.21
CA ILE A 139 7.10 2.13 -7.18
C ILE A 139 6.28 3.38 -6.85
N LEU A 140 5.80 4.11 -7.86
CA LEU A 140 4.97 5.29 -7.65
C LEU A 140 3.65 4.95 -6.93
N TYR A 141 3.03 3.82 -7.31
CA TYR A 141 1.85 3.30 -6.63
C TYR A 141 2.11 3.03 -5.14
N LEU A 142 3.23 2.37 -4.80
CA LEU A 142 3.60 2.07 -3.41
C LEU A 142 3.86 3.33 -2.59
N ILE A 143 4.50 4.35 -3.17
CA ILE A 143 4.69 5.65 -2.52
C ILE A 143 3.34 6.30 -2.23
N ASN A 144 2.42 6.28 -3.19
CA ASN A 144 1.08 6.83 -3.00
C ASN A 144 0.29 6.06 -1.93
N LEU A 145 0.36 4.73 -1.94
CA LEU A 145 -0.26 3.87 -0.93
C LEU A 145 0.30 4.15 0.48
N PHE A 146 1.61 4.35 0.60
CA PHE A 146 2.24 4.74 1.86
C PHE A 146 1.69 6.07 2.39
N LEU A 147 1.59 7.10 1.54
CA LEU A 147 1.04 8.40 1.92
C LEU A 147 -0.43 8.29 2.32
N LEU A 148 -1.21 7.54 1.55
CA LEU A 148 -2.62 7.30 1.81
C LEU A 148 -2.83 6.60 3.16
N THR A 149 -2.10 5.53 3.42
CA THR A 149 -2.10 4.80 4.70
C THR A 149 -1.72 5.73 5.85
N PHE A 150 -0.66 6.52 5.69
CA PHE A 150 -0.20 7.46 6.70
C PHE A 150 -1.29 8.49 7.07
N PHE A 151 -1.94 9.09 6.08
CA PHE A 151 -2.97 10.09 6.33
C PHE A 151 -4.23 9.49 6.92
N SER A 152 -4.66 8.32 6.45
CA SER A 152 -5.87 7.64 6.91
C SER A 152 -5.74 7.16 8.35
N VAL A 153 -4.66 6.47 8.68
CA VAL A 153 -4.42 6.01 10.05
C VAL A 153 -4.29 7.18 11.01
N LYS A 154 -3.59 8.26 10.60
CA LYS A 154 -3.44 9.47 11.43
C LYS A 154 -4.78 10.14 11.71
N PHE A 155 -5.68 10.18 10.74
CA PHE A 155 -7.03 10.71 10.93
C PHE A 155 -7.86 9.83 11.86
N SER A 156 -7.86 8.50 11.66
CA SER A 156 -8.53 7.56 12.55
C SER A 156 -8.05 7.67 14.00
N PHE A 157 -6.74 7.89 14.24
CA PHE A 157 -6.23 8.15 15.58
C PHE A 157 -6.77 9.46 16.20
N LYS A 158 -6.96 10.50 15.39
CA LYS A 158 -7.59 11.73 15.86
C LYS A 158 -9.06 11.51 16.23
N LEU A 159 -9.77 10.66 15.48
CA LEU A 159 -11.13 10.24 15.83
C LEU A 159 -11.16 9.52 17.18
N ILE A 160 -10.24 8.59 17.42
CA ILE A 160 -10.12 7.92 18.73
C ILE A 160 -9.90 8.94 19.86
N GLN A 161 -9.00 9.90 19.65
CA GLN A 161 -8.72 10.93 20.67
C GLN A 161 -9.94 11.82 20.94
N TYR A 162 -10.71 12.15 19.92
CA TYR A 162 -11.94 12.92 20.06
C TYR A 162 -13.02 12.14 20.82
N ILE A 163 -13.28 10.88 20.41
CA ILE A 163 -14.37 10.08 20.96
C ILE A 163 -14.05 9.61 22.39
N PHE A 164 -12.86 9.04 22.61
CA PHE A 164 -12.51 8.40 23.89
C PHE A 164 -11.81 9.32 24.89
N LEU A 165 -11.02 10.29 24.43
CA LEU A 165 -10.24 11.17 25.30
C LEU A 165 -10.88 12.55 25.48
N LYS A 166 -12.03 12.80 24.84
CA LYS A 166 -12.76 14.08 24.90
C LYS A 166 -11.83 15.29 24.71
N LYS A 167 -10.84 15.16 23.79
CA LYS A 167 -10.00 16.30 23.44
C LYS A 167 -10.82 17.28 22.61
N ASP A 168 -10.77 18.56 22.97
CA ASP A 168 -11.36 19.66 22.20
C ASP A 168 -10.60 19.88 20.88
N THR A 169 -10.83 19.00 19.92
CA THR A 169 -10.32 19.13 18.56
C THR A 169 -11.49 19.48 17.65
N ASN A 170 -11.32 20.50 16.82
CA ASN A 170 -12.33 20.82 15.80
C ASN A 170 -12.35 19.71 14.73
N LEU A 171 -13.22 18.72 14.94
CA LEU A 171 -13.30 17.53 14.08
C LEU A 171 -13.61 17.89 12.62
N GLN A 172 -14.41 18.94 12.38
CA GLN A 172 -14.75 19.38 11.04
C GLN A 172 -13.51 19.89 10.27
N GLU A 173 -12.64 20.66 10.94
CA GLU A 173 -11.41 21.12 10.31
C GLU A 173 -10.44 19.98 10.03
N GLU A 174 -10.32 19.03 10.95
CA GLU A 174 -9.46 17.87 10.75
C GLU A 174 -9.97 16.95 9.64
N PHE A 175 -11.29 16.79 9.52
CA PHE A 175 -11.90 16.07 8.41
C PHE A 175 -11.67 16.78 7.07
N LYS A 176 -11.84 18.10 6.99
CA LYS A 176 -11.55 18.88 5.77
C LYS A 176 -10.08 18.73 5.35
N LYS A 177 -9.14 18.78 6.31
CA LYS A 177 -7.71 18.56 6.05
C LYS A 177 -7.43 17.14 5.55
N TYR A 178 -8.07 16.12 6.13
CA TYR A 178 -7.97 14.74 5.70
C TYR A 178 -8.50 14.55 4.28
N PHE A 179 -9.72 15.02 4.02
CA PHE A 179 -10.36 14.94 2.70
C PHE A 179 -9.50 15.59 1.61
N LYS A 180 -8.94 16.78 1.86
CA LYS A 180 -8.04 17.43 0.91
C LYS A 180 -6.80 16.59 0.59
N LYS A 181 -6.21 15.91 1.59
CA LYS A 181 -5.05 15.04 1.38
C LYS A 181 -5.39 13.80 0.57
N ILE A 182 -6.56 13.20 0.80
CA ILE A 182 -7.04 12.06 0.02
C ILE A 182 -7.30 12.46 -1.43
N LEU A 183 -7.90 13.61 -1.69
CA LEU A 183 -8.07 14.12 -3.05
C LEU A 183 -6.73 14.27 -3.79
N ILE A 184 -5.69 14.72 -3.10
CA ILE A 184 -4.34 14.78 -3.67
C ILE A 184 -3.82 13.38 -4.00
N CYS A 185 -4.00 12.39 -3.11
CA CYS A 185 -3.61 11.00 -3.37
C CYS A 185 -4.38 10.39 -4.56
N ILE A 186 -5.67 10.71 -4.70
CA ILE A 186 -6.47 10.28 -5.87
C ILE A 186 -5.93 10.93 -7.16
N ALA A 187 -5.61 12.22 -7.14
CA ALA A 187 -5.02 12.90 -8.28
C ALA A 187 -3.66 12.27 -8.68
N ILE A 188 -2.83 11.96 -7.70
CA ILE A 188 -1.56 11.23 -7.91
C ILE A 188 -1.82 9.85 -8.53
N SER A 189 -2.84 9.10 -8.07
CA SER A 189 -3.20 7.80 -8.63
C SER A 189 -3.60 7.87 -10.10
N ILE A 190 -4.29 8.93 -10.50
CA ILE A 190 -4.65 9.15 -11.90
C ILE A 190 -3.38 9.33 -12.75
N VAL A 191 -2.44 10.16 -12.28
CA VAL A 191 -1.15 10.36 -12.96
C VAL A 191 -0.37 9.05 -13.05
N ILE A 192 -0.34 8.26 -11.97
CA ILE A 192 0.34 6.96 -11.95
C ILE A 192 -0.28 6.01 -12.99
N ALA A 193 -1.61 5.96 -13.09
CA ALA A 193 -2.29 5.11 -14.07
C ALA A 193 -1.90 5.48 -15.52
N PHE A 194 -1.79 6.77 -15.83
CA PHE A 194 -1.29 7.21 -17.13
C PHE A 194 0.15 6.78 -17.36
N ILE A 195 1.04 7.01 -16.39
CA ILE A 195 2.45 6.63 -16.49
C ILE A 195 2.58 5.12 -16.74
N SER A 196 1.88 4.28 -15.96
CA SER A 196 1.93 2.83 -16.09
C SER A 196 1.49 2.34 -17.46
N VAL A 197 0.39 2.86 -18.00
CA VAL A 197 -0.15 2.41 -19.28
C VAL A 197 0.78 2.69 -20.46
N PHE A 198 1.57 3.75 -20.40
CA PHE A 198 2.50 4.09 -21.48
C PHE A 198 3.91 3.53 -21.29
N ILE A 199 4.39 3.47 -20.06
CA ILE A 199 5.78 3.07 -19.79
C ILE A 199 5.92 1.56 -19.59
N ASP A 200 4.97 0.89 -18.94
CA ASP A 200 5.06 -0.55 -18.67
C ASP A 200 5.19 -1.39 -19.96
N PRO A 201 4.42 -1.13 -21.06
CA PRO A 201 4.62 -1.86 -22.32
C PRO A 201 6.00 -1.68 -22.92
N PHE A 202 6.58 -0.48 -22.80
CA PHE A 202 7.93 -0.20 -23.28
C PHE A 202 8.97 -1.03 -22.50
N LEU A 203 8.85 -1.10 -21.18
CA LEU A 203 9.74 -1.88 -20.33
C LEU A 203 9.59 -3.39 -20.56
N ILE A 204 8.38 -3.87 -20.82
CA ILE A 204 8.13 -5.28 -21.18
C ILE A 204 8.79 -5.60 -22.53
N LYS A 205 8.74 -4.71 -23.51
CA LYS A 205 9.46 -4.87 -24.80
C LYS A 205 10.96 -4.94 -24.59
N LEU A 206 11.52 -4.06 -23.76
CA LEU A 206 12.95 -4.12 -23.41
C LEU A 206 13.31 -5.46 -22.75
N TRP A 207 12.46 -5.94 -21.84
CA TRP A 207 12.66 -7.25 -21.22
C TRP A 207 12.67 -8.39 -22.27
N THR A 208 11.71 -8.41 -23.21
CA THR A 208 11.62 -9.45 -24.23
C THR A 208 12.82 -9.47 -25.18
N SER A 209 13.52 -8.34 -25.34
CA SER A 209 14.76 -8.26 -26.13
C SER A 209 16.00 -8.81 -25.40
N ILE A 210 15.94 -8.89 -24.05
CA ILE A 210 17.05 -9.38 -23.21
C ILE A 210 16.88 -10.87 -22.84
N LYS A 211 15.64 -11.37 -22.89
CA LYS A 211 15.28 -12.75 -22.53
C LYS A 211 15.90 -13.75 -23.50
#